data_9e018712704854eaabb7dbb36f539be9
#
_entry.id   9e018712704854eaabb7dbb36f539be9
#
_cell.length_a   1.000
_cell.length_b   1.000
_cell.length_c   1.000
_cell.angle_alpha   90.00
_cell.angle_beta   90.00
_cell.angle_gamma   90.00
#
_symmetry.space_group_name_H-M   'P 1'
#
loop_
_entity.id
_entity.type
_entity.pdbx_description
1 polymer ?
#
loop_
_entity_poly.entity_id
_entity_poly.type
_entity_poly.pdbx_seq_one_letter_code
_entity_poly.pdbx_strand_id
1 'polypeptide(L)'
;MTRVLVIDDDIGTAELMRVVLGDAGFDVTVAMTTRDIPTQKFDCIVSDLMSVQVYTYEDARDWLLRLADRFPGIPVIVVTAHLEARRDQAALGARRVIMKPFDVDLIPAAVRETTAR
;
A
#
# COMPACT_ATOMS: atom_id res chain seq x y z
N MET A 1 10.13 -5.76 15.21
CA MET A 1 9.05 -4.81 14.93
C MET A 1 8.70 -4.87 13.46
N THR A 2 7.42 -4.92 13.14
CA THR A 2 6.96 -4.99 11.76
C THR A 2 7.20 -3.66 11.05
N ARG A 3 7.86 -3.71 9.91
CA ARG A 3 8.18 -2.54 9.09
C ARG A 3 7.23 -2.41 7.94
N VAL A 4 6.57 -1.26 7.86
CA VAL A 4 5.56 -0.96 6.84
C VAL A 4 6.02 0.21 5.98
N LEU A 5 6.01 0.00 4.67
CA LEU A 5 6.24 1.07 3.71
C LEU A 5 4.88 1.60 3.23
N VAL A 6 4.65 2.89 3.38
CA VAL A 6 3.47 3.58 2.85
C VAL A 6 3.88 4.39 1.64
N ILE A 7 3.23 4.17 0.51
CA ILE A 7 3.48 4.92 -0.73
C ILE A 7 2.18 5.62 -1.13
N ASP A 8 2.17 6.94 -1.03
CA ASP A 8 1.01 7.77 -1.41
C ASP A 8 1.51 9.19 -1.69
N ASP A 9 1.12 9.76 -2.81
CA ASP A 9 1.51 11.12 -3.19
C ASP A 9 0.59 12.20 -2.61
N ASP A 10 -0.51 11.81 -1.97
CA ASP A 10 -1.34 12.73 -1.20
C ASP A 10 -0.78 12.87 0.22
N ILE A 11 -0.24 14.05 0.52
CA ILE A 11 0.45 14.28 1.79
C ILE A 11 -0.47 14.06 3.00
N GLY A 12 -1.74 14.44 2.90
CA GLY A 12 -2.71 14.26 3.98
C GLY A 12 -2.96 12.78 4.28
N THR A 13 -3.16 11.98 3.24
CA THR A 13 -3.39 10.54 3.38
C THR A 13 -2.13 9.84 3.89
N ALA A 14 -0.96 10.18 3.34
CA ALA A 14 0.31 9.60 3.77
C ALA A 14 0.56 9.87 5.26
N GLU A 15 0.35 11.10 5.71
CA GLU A 15 0.55 11.47 7.12
C GLU A 15 -0.46 10.79 8.03
N LEU A 16 -1.71 10.68 7.61
CA LEU A 16 -2.74 9.96 8.35
C LEU A 16 -2.34 8.50 8.56
N MET A 17 -1.90 7.83 7.51
CA MET A 17 -1.46 6.44 7.59
C MET A 17 -0.24 6.29 8.50
N ARG A 18 0.71 7.23 8.41
CA ARG A 18 1.89 7.21 9.28
C ARG A 18 1.49 7.26 10.75
N VAL A 19 0.57 8.15 11.11
CA VAL A 19 0.10 8.29 12.49
C VAL A 19 -0.67 7.05 12.95
N VAL A 20 -1.63 6.61 12.16
CA VAL A 20 -2.50 5.46 12.51
C VAL A 20 -1.68 4.18 12.66
N LEU A 21 -0.77 3.91 11.73
CA LEU A 21 0.08 2.71 11.79
C LEU A 21 1.13 2.82 12.90
N GLY A 22 1.70 4.00 13.09
CA GLY A 22 2.65 4.24 14.19
C GLY A 22 2.01 4.02 15.55
N ASP A 23 0.80 4.52 15.75
CA ASP A 23 0.03 4.32 16.99
C ASP A 23 -0.32 2.85 17.22
N ALA A 24 -0.44 2.08 16.15
CA ALA A 24 -0.70 0.64 16.24
C ALA A 24 0.57 -0.20 16.52
N GLY A 25 1.73 0.45 16.62
CA GLY A 25 2.99 -0.21 17.00
C GLY A 25 3.86 -0.64 15.82
N PHE A 26 3.56 -0.20 14.60
CA PHE A 26 4.38 -0.51 13.43
C PHE A 26 5.49 0.52 13.24
N ASP A 27 6.59 0.09 12.64
CA ASP A 27 7.67 0.97 12.20
C ASP A 27 7.36 1.41 10.77
N VAL A 28 6.98 2.68 10.60
CA VAL A 28 6.40 3.20 9.36
C VAL A 28 7.39 4.08 8.62
N THR A 29 7.58 3.80 7.34
CA THR A 29 8.30 4.66 6.42
C THR A 29 7.32 5.15 5.36
N VAL A 30 7.28 6.44 5.11
CA VAL A 30 6.41 7.05 4.10
C VAL A 30 7.25 7.50 2.92
N ALA A 31 6.81 7.14 1.71
CA ALA A 31 7.39 7.63 0.47
C ALA A 31 6.28 8.24 -0.39
N MET A 32 6.49 9.44 -0.87
CA MET A 32 5.54 10.13 -1.75
C MET A 32 5.86 9.89 -3.22
N THR A 33 7.06 9.36 -3.50
CA THR A 33 7.48 8.93 -4.83
C THR A 33 8.35 7.68 -4.69
N THR A 34 8.55 6.96 -5.77
CA THR A 34 9.44 5.79 -5.77
C THR A 34 10.89 6.14 -5.47
N ARG A 35 11.29 7.40 -5.72
CA ARG A 35 12.65 7.87 -5.43
C ARG A 35 12.92 8.00 -3.94
N ASP A 36 11.86 8.26 -3.15
CA ASP A 36 11.99 8.48 -1.71
C ASP A 36 12.07 7.18 -0.92
N ILE A 37 11.88 6.04 -1.57
CA ILE A 37 11.89 4.75 -0.88
C ILE A 37 13.33 4.39 -0.50
N PRO A 38 13.62 4.26 0.81
CA PRO A 38 14.98 3.92 1.24
C PRO A 38 15.33 2.47 0.91
N THR A 39 16.63 2.20 0.86
CA THR A 39 17.13 0.84 0.68
C THR A 39 17.10 0.12 2.01
N GLN A 40 15.98 -0.52 2.31
CA GLN A 40 15.80 -1.34 3.51
C GLN A 40 14.73 -2.40 3.26
N LYS A 41 14.62 -3.36 4.17
CA LYS A 41 13.60 -4.40 4.09
C LYS A 41 12.30 -3.94 4.75
N PHE A 42 11.20 -4.31 4.14
CA PHE A 42 9.85 -4.09 4.67
C PHE A 42 9.12 -5.42 4.77
N ASP A 43 8.17 -5.49 5.70
CA ASP A 43 7.33 -6.67 5.90
C ASP A 43 6.00 -6.54 5.15
N CYS A 44 5.59 -5.33 4.87
CA CYS A 44 4.33 -5.03 4.19
C CYS A 44 4.41 -3.68 3.49
N ILE A 45 3.73 -3.56 2.36
CA ILE A 45 3.62 -2.30 1.62
C ILE A 45 2.15 -1.90 1.56
N VAL A 46 1.86 -0.66 1.93
CA VAL A 46 0.54 -0.04 1.77
C VAL A 46 0.69 1.03 0.71
N SER A 47 0.09 0.84 -0.46
CA SER A 47 0.34 1.67 -1.62
C SER A 47 -0.94 2.16 -2.27
N ASP A 48 -0.97 3.46 -2.61
CA ASP A 48 -1.88 3.99 -3.61
C ASP A 48 -1.48 3.45 -4.99
N LEU A 49 -2.39 3.52 -5.95
CA LEU A 49 -2.07 3.24 -7.35
C LEU A 49 -1.46 4.49 -7.96
N MET A 50 -0.15 4.62 -7.78
CA MET A 50 0.59 5.80 -8.21
C MET A 50 0.55 5.95 -9.73
N SER A 51 0.35 7.18 -10.19
CA SER A 51 0.29 7.52 -11.63
C SER A 51 -0.91 6.92 -12.38
N VAL A 52 -1.87 6.33 -11.68
CA VAL A 52 -3.10 5.82 -12.28
C VAL A 52 -4.20 6.85 -12.06
N GLN A 53 -4.40 7.75 -13.04
CA GLN A 53 -5.44 8.78 -12.97
C GLN A 53 -6.78 8.25 -13.46
N VAL A 54 -6.76 7.57 -14.60
CA VAL A 54 -7.89 6.83 -15.13
C VAL A 54 -7.56 5.35 -15.01
N TYR A 55 -8.42 4.61 -14.34
CA TYR A 55 -8.12 3.21 -14.07
C TYR A 55 -8.10 2.38 -15.36
N THR A 56 -7.00 1.68 -15.58
CA THR A 56 -6.93 0.52 -16.45
C THR A 56 -6.28 -0.61 -15.67
N TYR A 57 -6.68 -1.84 -15.94
CA TYR A 57 -6.06 -3.01 -15.32
C TYR A 57 -4.56 -3.06 -15.61
N GLU A 58 -4.18 -2.74 -16.85
CA GLU A 58 -2.79 -2.79 -17.29
C GLU A 58 -1.90 -1.82 -16.51
N ASP A 59 -2.37 -0.59 -16.28
CA ASP A 59 -1.60 0.40 -15.52
C ASP A 59 -1.49 0.01 -14.04
N ALA A 60 -2.57 -0.47 -13.46
CA ALA A 60 -2.57 -0.94 -12.08
C ALA A 60 -1.66 -2.16 -11.92
N ARG A 61 -1.74 -3.12 -12.83
CA ARG A 61 -0.89 -4.30 -12.84
C ARG A 61 0.58 -3.94 -13.00
N ASP A 62 0.89 -3.01 -13.88
CA ASP A 62 2.27 -2.51 -14.08
C ASP A 62 2.84 -1.94 -12.77
N TRP A 63 2.05 -1.16 -12.03
CA TRP A 63 2.46 -0.63 -10.75
C TRP A 63 2.79 -1.74 -9.76
N LEU A 64 1.91 -2.72 -9.63
CA LEU A 64 2.12 -3.85 -8.73
C LEU A 64 3.34 -4.69 -9.14
N LEU A 65 3.56 -4.87 -10.43
CA LEU A 65 4.74 -5.60 -10.94
C LEU A 65 6.04 -4.86 -10.61
N ARG A 66 6.06 -3.54 -10.71
CA ARG A 66 7.23 -2.74 -10.32
C ARG A 66 7.54 -2.90 -8.84
N LEU A 67 6.50 -2.90 -7.99
CA LEU A 67 6.68 -3.13 -6.57
C LEU A 67 7.19 -4.55 -6.30
N ALA A 68 6.62 -5.54 -6.97
CA ALA A 68 7.05 -6.94 -6.81
C ALA A 68 8.50 -7.16 -7.26
N ASP A 69 8.92 -6.46 -8.31
CA ASP A 69 10.29 -6.53 -8.80
C ASP A 69 11.28 -5.94 -7.79
N ARG A 70 10.92 -4.81 -7.19
CA ARG A 70 11.75 -4.14 -6.20
C ARG A 70 11.73 -4.81 -4.83
N PHE A 71 10.58 -5.37 -4.45
CA PHE A 71 10.35 -6.00 -3.15
C PHE A 71 9.76 -7.39 -3.32
N PRO A 72 10.58 -8.37 -3.80
CA PRO A 72 10.07 -9.72 -4.06
C PRO A 72 9.48 -10.37 -2.81
N GLY A 73 8.28 -10.93 -2.94
CA GLY A 73 7.62 -11.68 -1.88
C GLY A 73 6.97 -10.82 -0.79
N ILE A 74 7.06 -9.49 -0.88
CA ILE A 74 6.47 -8.62 0.14
C ILE A 74 5.00 -8.35 -0.23
N PRO A 75 4.05 -8.59 0.71
CA PRO A 75 2.64 -8.37 0.43
C PRO A 75 2.33 -6.88 0.25
N VAL A 76 1.46 -6.58 -0.72
CA VAL A 76 1.03 -5.22 -1.02
C VAL A 76 -0.47 -5.08 -0.74
N ILE A 77 -0.80 -4.10 0.09
CA ILE A 77 -2.17 -3.65 0.32
C ILE A 77 -2.36 -2.39 -0.52
N VAL A 78 -3.34 -2.43 -1.40
CA VAL A 78 -3.67 -1.27 -2.26
C VAL A 78 -4.74 -0.43 -1.58
N VAL A 79 -4.50 0.88 -1.48
CA VAL A 79 -5.47 1.85 -0.96
C VAL A 79 -5.76 2.83 -2.08
N THR A 80 -6.98 2.81 -2.61
CA THR A 80 -7.29 3.53 -3.85
C THR A 80 -8.73 4.02 -3.87
N ALA A 81 -8.98 5.07 -4.65
CA ALA A 81 -10.33 5.54 -4.96
C ALA A 81 -10.93 4.83 -6.19
N HIS A 82 -10.15 4.01 -6.89
CA HIS A 82 -10.60 3.29 -8.08
C HIS A 82 -11.34 2.00 -7.70
N LEU A 83 -12.66 2.02 -7.81
CA LEU A 83 -13.51 0.89 -7.43
C LEU A 83 -13.18 -0.39 -8.20
N GLU A 84 -12.76 -0.26 -9.43
CA GLU A 84 -12.42 -1.39 -10.31
C GLU A 84 -11.26 -2.24 -9.75
N ALA A 85 -10.39 -1.64 -8.94
CA ALA A 85 -9.29 -2.38 -8.32
C ALA A 85 -9.77 -3.48 -7.36
N ARG A 86 -10.94 -3.32 -6.74
CA ARG A 86 -11.54 -4.36 -5.90
C ARG A 86 -11.88 -5.61 -6.71
N ARG A 87 -12.49 -5.42 -7.87
CA ARG A 87 -12.82 -6.51 -8.80
C ARG A 87 -11.56 -7.25 -9.23
N ASP A 88 -10.47 -6.50 -9.46
CA ASP A 88 -9.25 -7.02 -10.04
C ASP A 88 -8.21 -7.45 -8.99
N GLN A 89 -8.56 -7.46 -7.70
CA GLN A 89 -7.61 -7.67 -6.60
C GLN A 89 -6.72 -8.90 -6.81
N ALA A 90 -7.31 -10.05 -7.10
CA ALA A 90 -6.56 -11.29 -7.26
C ALA A 90 -5.61 -11.23 -8.47
N ALA A 91 -6.11 -10.72 -9.60
CA ALA A 91 -5.33 -10.62 -10.83
C ALA A 91 -4.19 -9.59 -10.70
N LEU A 92 -4.40 -8.54 -9.90
CA LEU A 92 -3.36 -7.55 -9.61
C LEU A 92 -2.26 -8.11 -8.70
N GLY A 93 -2.54 -9.17 -7.96
CA GLY A 93 -1.63 -9.68 -6.97
C GLY A 93 -1.62 -8.85 -5.68
N ALA A 94 -2.65 -8.04 -5.45
CA ALA A 94 -2.80 -7.29 -4.21
C ALA A 94 -3.34 -8.19 -3.10
N ARG A 95 -2.76 -8.11 -1.92
CA ARG A 95 -3.23 -8.89 -0.77
C ARG A 95 -4.60 -8.40 -0.30
N ARG A 96 -4.82 -7.10 -0.29
CA ARG A 96 -6.09 -6.46 0.01
C ARG A 96 -6.24 -5.21 -0.86
N VAL A 97 -7.48 -4.83 -1.11
CA VAL A 97 -7.80 -3.52 -1.71
C VAL A 97 -8.74 -2.79 -0.75
N ILE A 98 -8.32 -1.64 -0.29
CA ILE A 98 -9.09 -0.77 0.60
C ILE A 98 -9.48 0.48 -0.17
N MET A 99 -10.76 0.80 -0.15
CA MET A 99 -11.27 1.96 -0.89
C MET A 99 -11.14 3.25 -0.11
N LYS A 100 -10.78 4.33 -0.80
CA LYS A 100 -10.83 5.69 -0.26
C LYS A 100 -12.24 6.28 -0.50
N PRO A 101 -12.83 7.01 0.46
CA PRO A 101 -12.36 7.19 1.83
C PRO A 101 -12.51 5.91 2.64
N PHE A 102 -11.64 5.69 3.61
CA PHE A 102 -11.62 4.49 4.43
C PHE A 102 -11.79 4.82 5.92
N ASP A 103 -12.26 3.83 6.67
CA ASP A 103 -12.20 3.85 8.12
C ASP A 103 -10.74 3.63 8.52
N VAL A 104 -10.21 4.52 9.37
CA VAL A 104 -8.79 4.49 9.73
C VAL A 104 -8.37 3.17 10.39
N ASP A 105 -9.30 2.48 11.06
CA ASP A 105 -9.00 1.21 11.72
C ASP A 105 -8.76 0.06 10.74
N LEU A 106 -9.22 0.19 9.50
CA LEU A 106 -9.02 -0.84 8.48
C LEU A 106 -7.55 -1.01 8.09
N ILE A 107 -6.77 0.06 8.15
CA ILE A 107 -5.37 0.01 7.70
C ILE A 107 -4.51 -0.83 8.65
N PRO A 108 -4.45 -0.54 9.96
CA PRO A 108 -3.66 -1.39 10.86
C PRO A 108 -4.20 -2.82 10.94
N ALA A 109 -5.52 -3.02 10.86
CA ALA A 109 -6.10 -4.35 10.85
C ALA A 109 -5.63 -5.16 9.63
N ALA A 110 -5.63 -4.56 8.45
CA ALA A 110 -5.17 -5.22 7.23
C ALA A 110 -3.67 -5.55 7.30
N VAL A 111 -2.86 -4.66 7.86
CA VAL A 111 -1.42 -4.91 8.04
C VAL A 111 -1.20 -6.08 9.00
N ARG A 112 -1.90 -6.11 10.14
CA ARG A 112 -1.79 -7.21 11.11
C ARG A 112 -2.16 -8.55 10.47
N GLU A 113 -3.29 -8.59 9.77
CA GLU A 113 -3.77 -9.80 9.10
C GLU A 113 -2.78 -10.28 8.05
N THR A 114 -2.22 -9.35 7.28
CA THR A 114 -1.29 -9.66 6.19
C THR A 114 0.07 -10.12 6.71
N THR A 115 0.52 -9.62 7.85
CA THR A 115 1.82 -9.94 8.44
C THR A 115 1.75 -10.98 9.55
N ALA A 116 0.57 -11.47 9.88
CA ALA A 116 0.39 -12.53 10.89
C ALA A 116 1.05 -13.82 10.40
N ARG A 117 1.59 -14.56 11.35
CA ARG A 117 2.27 -15.83 11.10
C ARG A 117 1.64 -16.96 11.90
#